data_66d62b88cc45108e32e0c1bc00e57c41
#
_entry.id   66d62b88cc45108e32e0c1bc00e57c41
#
_cell.length_a   1.000
_cell.length_b   1.000
_cell.length_c   1.000
_cell.angle_alpha   90.00
_cell.angle_beta   90.00
_cell.angle_gamma   90.00
#
_symmetry.space_group_name_H-M   'P 1'
#
loop_
_entity.id
_entity.type
_entity.pdbx_description
1 polymer ?
#
loop_
_entity_poly.entity_id
_entity_poly.type
_entity_poly.pdbx_seq_one_letter_code
_entity_poly.pdbx_strand_id
1 'polypeptide(L)'
;VEGAAYAKFVKITDLLQFRGGSLRMDLSEPSVSTYLRFGYTMAIPEGTTFVENGWYYKRVTVSSPDDVRFVAYNNAMNNDGTVTANLVFNNVKTSLYKANFTEKAFVKYVTADGTTVEAVESVYQSRSVSEVADAILKHPMASKAEKEYANNIKAAIQ
;
A
#
# COMPACT_ATOMS: atom_id res chain seq x y z
N VAL A 1 4.11 -13.90 35.07
CA VAL A 1 4.08 -13.86 34.50
C VAL A 1 4.25 -13.95 33.88
N GLU A 2 4.45 -14.23 33.85
CA GLU A 2 4.77 -14.38 33.09
C GLU A 2 4.37 -13.95 32.05
N GLY A 3 3.61 -14.38 31.65
CA GLY A 3 3.20 -14.12 30.33
C GLY A 3 3.16 -12.70 29.95
N ALA A 4 2.67 -11.98 30.84
CA ALA A 4 2.52 -10.58 30.57
C ALA A 4 3.80 -9.92 30.26
N ALA A 5 4.77 -10.45 30.86
CA ALA A 5 6.01 -9.81 30.68
C ALA A 5 6.50 -9.96 29.28
N TYR A 6 6.05 -10.91 28.60
CA TYR A 6 6.47 -11.11 27.42
C TYR A 6 5.92 -10.50 26.48
N ALA A 7 5.33 -9.73 26.95
CA ALA A 7 5.04 -8.87 26.14
C ALA A 7 5.60 -9.17 24.86
N LYS A 8 5.05 -9.80 24.18
CA LYS A 8 5.32 -10.00 22.97
C LYS A 8 5.63 -8.81 22.28
N PHE A 9 6.85 -8.66 21.96
CA PHE A 9 7.27 -7.69 21.05
C PHE A 9 6.68 -8.08 19.73
N VAL A 10 5.64 -7.46 19.36
CA VAL A 10 5.05 -7.65 18.07
C VAL A 10 5.87 -6.86 17.08
N LYS A 11 6.45 -7.52 16.12
CA LYS A 11 7.19 -6.83 15.07
C LYS A 11 6.22 -6.10 14.18
N ILE A 12 6.52 -4.85 13.83
CA ILE A 12 5.69 -4.05 12.92
C ILE A 12 5.49 -4.79 11.59
N THR A 13 6.50 -5.48 11.10
CA THR A 13 6.42 -6.24 9.87
C THR A 13 5.42 -7.40 9.93
N ASP A 14 5.07 -7.88 11.12
CA ASP A 14 4.04 -8.90 11.27
C ASP A 14 2.64 -8.29 11.22
N LEU A 15 2.51 -7.00 11.54
CA LEU A 15 1.24 -6.30 11.51
C LEU A 15 0.98 -5.59 10.18
N LEU A 16 2.03 -5.13 9.51
CA LEU A 16 1.94 -4.33 8.31
C LEU A 16 2.87 -4.92 7.25
N GLN A 17 2.34 -5.83 6.43
CA GLN A 17 3.15 -6.47 5.40
C GLN A 17 2.88 -5.82 4.04
N PHE A 18 3.89 -5.13 3.52
CA PHE A 18 3.81 -4.56 2.19
C PHE A 18 3.90 -5.67 1.13
N ARG A 19 2.94 -5.71 0.23
CA ARG A 19 2.85 -6.73 -0.82
C ARG A 19 3.36 -6.25 -2.16
N GLY A 20 3.75 -5.00 -2.27
CA GLY A 20 4.30 -4.43 -3.49
C GLY A 20 3.37 -3.44 -4.17
N GLY A 21 3.90 -2.80 -5.19
CA GLY A 21 3.16 -1.89 -6.04
C GLY A 21 2.55 -2.62 -7.22
N SER A 22 1.41 -2.15 -7.68
CA SER A 22 0.76 -2.67 -8.87
C SER A 22 0.05 -1.56 -9.62
N LEU A 23 -0.26 -1.83 -10.89
CA LEU A 23 -1.06 -0.92 -11.70
C LEU A 23 -2.43 -1.57 -11.91
N ARG A 24 -3.47 -0.80 -11.65
CA ARG A 24 -4.80 -1.24 -11.98
C ARG A 24 -5.12 -0.74 -13.39
N MET A 25 -5.42 -1.68 -14.26
CA MET A 25 -5.79 -1.34 -15.63
C MET A 25 -7.27 -0.98 -15.67
N ASP A 26 -7.55 0.18 -16.23
CA ASP A 26 -8.92 0.49 -16.61
C ASP A 26 -9.07 0.08 -18.07
N LEU A 27 -9.70 -1.05 -18.29
CA LEU A 27 -9.88 -1.59 -19.63
C LEU A 27 -10.90 -0.79 -20.44
N SER A 28 -11.71 0.04 -19.79
CA SER A 28 -12.69 0.85 -20.48
C SER A 28 -12.10 2.13 -21.06
N GLU A 29 -11.05 2.66 -20.43
CA GLU A 29 -10.37 3.88 -20.88
C GLU A 29 -8.86 3.81 -20.65
N PRO A 30 -8.18 2.90 -21.34
CA PRO A 30 -6.77 2.64 -21.07
C PRO A 30 -5.81 3.77 -21.39
N SER A 31 -6.28 4.82 -22.05
CA SER A 31 -5.43 5.92 -22.47
C SER A 31 -5.49 7.14 -21.55
N VAL A 32 -6.40 7.17 -20.57
CA VAL A 32 -6.71 8.41 -19.87
C VAL A 32 -6.09 8.48 -18.48
N SER A 33 -6.07 7.40 -17.75
CA SER A 33 -5.52 7.42 -16.40
C SER A 33 -5.03 6.06 -15.94
N THR A 34 -4.03 6.12 -15.10
CA THR A 34 -3.43 4.95 -14.48
C THR A 34 -3.68 5.01 -12.98
N TYR A 35 -3.96 3.86 -12.38
CA TYR A 35 -4.10 3.76 -10.93
C TYR A 35 -2.89 3.04 -10.38
N LEU A 36 -2.13 3.70 -9.50
CA LEU A 36 -1.00 3.10 -8.81
C LEU A 36 -1.45 2.61 -7.44
N ARG A 37 -1.27 1.32 -7.18
CA ARG A 37 -1.76 0.68 -5.99
C ARG A 37 -0.62 0.13 -5.14
N PHE A 38 -0.67 0.41 -3.82
CA PHE A 38 0.21 -0.18 -2.82
C PHE A 38 -0.60 -1.19 -2.03
N GLY A 39 -0.24 -2.46 -2.12
CA GLY A 39 -0.99 -3.54 -1.49
C GLY A 39 -0.39 -3.96 -0.15
N TYR A 40 -1.26 -4.23 0.83
CA TYR A 40 -0.86 -4.65 2.17
C TYR A 40 -1.69 -5.80 2.68
N THR A 41 -1.06 -6.62 3.50
CA THR A 41 -1.76 -7.50 4.44
C THR A 41 -1.52 -6.93 5.83
N MET A 42 -2.60 -6.68 6.57
CA MET A 42 -2.54 -6.07 7.89
C MET A 42 -3.15 -6.98 8.94
N ALA A 43 -2.60 -6.94 10.14
CA ALA A 43 -3.06 -7.74 11.27
C ALA A 43 -2.99 -6.92 12.54
N ILE A 44 -3.67 -7.38 13.59
CA ILE A 44 -3.53 -6.83 14.93
C ILE A 44 -3.01 -7.93 15.86
N PRO A 45 -2.34 -7.60 16.95
CA PRO A 45 -1.90 -8.61 17.90
C PRO A 45 -3.08 -9.37 18.49
N GLU A 46 -2.87 -10.64 18.81
CA GLU A 46 -3.90 -11.45 19.43
C GLU A 46 -4.35 -10.83 20.76
N GLY A 47 -5.63 -10.88 21.02
CA GLY A 47 -6.19 -10.31 22.25
C GLY A 47 -6.45 -8.81 22.21
N THR A 48 -6.23 -8.17 21.06
CA THR A 48 -6.51 -6.74 20.88
C THR A 48 -7.76 -6.52 20.04
N THR A 49 -8.26 -5.30 20.04
CA THR A 49 -9.45 -4.92 19.28
C THR A 49 -9.08 -3.92 18.19
N PHE A 50 -9.44 -4.22 16.97
CA PHE A 50 -9.19 -3.36 15.83
C PHE A 50 -9.95 -2.04 15.94
N VAL A 51 -9.31 -0.93 15.60
CA VAL A 51 -9.95 0.38 15.52
C VAL A 51 -10.03 0.86 14.08
N GLU A 52 -8.89 1.03 13.46
CA GLU A 52 -8.80 1.51 12.07
C GLU A 52 -7.42 1.23 11.48
N ASN A 53 -7.30 1.33 10.18
CA ASN A 53 -6.04 1.19 9.48
C ASN A 53 -5.98 2.18 8.32
N GLY A 54 -4.82 2.36 7.77
CA GLY A 54 -4.66 3.24 6.63
C GLY A 54 -3.20 3.57 6.36
N TRP A 55 -2.97 4.77 5.89
CA TRP A 55 -1.65 5.17 5.44
C TRP A 55 -1.37 6.64 5.73
N TYR A 56 -0.08 6.95 5.82
CA TYR A 56 0.43 8.30 5.74
C TYR A 56 1.13 8.40 4.39
N TYR A 57 0.66 9.25 3.51
CA TYR A 57 1.26 9.40 2.19
C TYR A 57 1.72 10.84 1.96
N LYS A 58 2.64 11.02 1.01
CA LYS A 58 3.14 12.36 0.64
C LYS A 58 2.53 12.79 -0.69
N ARG A 59 2.20 14.08 -0.77
CA ARG A 59 1.71 14.65 -2.04
C ARG A 59 2.87 14.78 -3.01
N VAL A 60 2.78 14.10 -4.13
CA VAL A 60 3.89 13.99 -5.09
C VAL A 60 4.22 15.31 -5.78
N THR A 61 3.27 16.22 -5.86
CA THR A 61 3.44 17.50 -6.56
C THR A 61 3.93 18.63 -5.66
N VAL A 62 4.18 18.35 -4.39
CA VAL A 62 4.61 19.35 -3.41
C VAL A 62 6.04 19.06 -2.98
N SER A 63 6.88 20.11 -2.96
CA SER A 63 8.24 19.99 -2.47
C SER A 63 8.24 19.87 -0.95
N SER A 64 8.94 18.88 -0.41
CA SER A 64 9.01 18.61 1.04
C SER A 64 7.62 18.55 1.68
N PRO A 65 6.75 17.67 1.18
CA PRO A 65 5.37 17.63 1.64
C PRO A 65 5.24 17.04 3.05
N ASP A 66 4.24 17.53 3.78
CA ASP A 66 3.81 16.88 5.02
C ASP A 66 3.06 15.61 4.69
N ASP A 67 3.00 14.69 5.66
CA ASP A 67 2.22 13.48 5.51
C ASP A 67 0.71 13.80 5.53
N VAL A 68 -0.03 13.13 4.69
CA VAL A 68 -1.49 13.14 4.71
C VAL A 68 -1.96 11.81 5.28
N ARG A 69 -2.78 11.85 6.32
CA ARG A 69 -3.34 10.63 6.95
C ARG A 69 -4.60 10.22 6.20
N PHE A 70 -4.63 8.99 5.73
CA PHE A 70 -5.76 8.45 5.00
C PHE A 70 -6.22 7.15 5.64
N VAL A 71 -7.48 7.11 6.10
CA VAL A 71 -8.05 5.92 6.72
C VAL A 71 -8.70 5.04 5.67
N ALA A 72 -8.37 3.75 5.70
CA ALA A 72 -8.92 2.78 4.77
C ALA A 72 -10.43 2.61 5.00
N TYR A 73 -11.17 2.53 3.92
CA TYR A 73 -12.60 2.33 3.98
C TYR A 73 -13.05 1.03 3.30
N ASN A 74 -12.15 0.37 2.58
CA ASN A 74 -12.43 -0.90 1.93
C ASN A 74 -11.39 -1.92 2.35
N ASN A 75 -11.72 -2.70 3.37
CA ASN A 75 -10.86 -3.78 3.84
C ASN A 75 -11.49 -5.11 3.46
N ALA A 76 -10.69 -6.03 2.93
CA ALA A 76 -11.15 -7.38 2.65
C ALA A 76 -10.62 -8.34 3.72
N MET A 77 -11.54 -8.97 4.48
CA MET A 77 -11.15 -9.92 5.51
C MET A 77 -10.68 -11.22 4.88
N ASN A 78 -9.56 -11.73 5.36
CA ASN A 78 -9.03 -13.02 4.94
C ASN A 78 -9.46 -14.12 5.93
N ASN A 79 -9.37 -15.37 5.50
CA ASN A 79 -9.80 -16.50 6.33
C ASN A 79 -8.97 -16.66 7.61
N ASP A 80 -7.74 -16.14 7.61
CA ASP A 80 -6.84 -16.22 8.77
C ASP A 80 -7.01 -15.04 9.74
N GLY A 81 -8.00 -14.19 9.51
CA GLY A 81 -8.24 -13.02 10.37
C GLY A 81 -7.44 -11.78 10.00
N THR A 82 -6.53 -11.87 9.05
CA THR A 82 -5.83 -10.70 8.53
C THR A 82 -6.72 -9.93 7.56
N VAL A 83 -6.29 -8.74 7.18
CA VAL A 83 -7.04 -7.87 6.28
C VAL A 83 -6.17 -7.53 5.09
N THR A 84 -6.73 -7.63 3.90
CA THR A 84 -6.10 -7.10 2.69
C THR A 84 -6.58 -5.66 2.51
N ALA A 85 -5.64 -4.74 2.40
CA ALA A 85 -5.94 -3.32 2.23
C ALA A 85 -5.03 -2.73 1.17
N ASN A 86 -5.58 -1.84 0.36
CA ASN A 86 -4.83 -1.23 -0.73
C ASN A 86 -4.96 0.29 -0.69
N LEU A 87 -3.83 0.98 -0.80
CA LEU A 87 -3.81 2.41 -1.04
C LEU A 87 -3.72 2.61 -2.55
N VAL A 88 -4.66 3.36 -3.11
CA VAL A 88 -4.73 3.58 -4.55
C VAL A 88 -4.60 5.06 -4.84
N PHE A 89 -3.59 5.42 -5.64
CA PHE A 89 -3.47 6.76 -6.19
C PHE A 89 -4.17 6.76 -7.55
N ASN A 90 -5.29 7.47 -7.60
CA ASN A 90 -6.15 7.51 -8.77
C ASN A 90 -5.66 8.51 -9.81
N ASN A 91 -5.94 8.22 -11.06
CA ASN A 91 -5.75 9.20 -12.14
C ASN A 91 -4.34 9.80 -12.19
N VAL A 92 -3.35 8.94 -12.11
CA VAL A 92 -1.96 9.37 -12.23
C VAL A 92 -1.73 9.81 -13.68
N LYS A 93 -1.38 11.08 -13.84
CA LYS A 93 -1.15 11.66 -15.18
C LYS A 93 0.19 11.19 -15.74
N THR A 94 0.29 11.16 -17.05
CA THR A 94 1.51 10.78 -17.77
C THR A 94 2.73 11.56 -17.26
N SER A 95 2.56 12.84 -16.97
CA SER A 95 3.65 13.69 -16.46
C SER A 95 4.20 13.23 -15.11
N LEU A 96 3.47 12.38 -14.38
CA LEU A 96 3.87 11.87 -13.09
C LEU A 96 4.28 10.39 -13.12
N TYR A 97 4.41 9.79 -14.29
CA TYR A 97 4.75 8.35 -14.40
C TYR A 97 6.13 8.02 -13.84
N LYS A 98 7.05 8.97 -13.83
CA LYS A 98 8.38 8.78 -13.25
C LYS A 98 8.49 9.27 -11.81
N ALA A 99 7.48 9.94 -11.29
CA ALA A 99 7.50 10.45 -9.93
C ALA A 99 7.34 9.34 -8.91
N ASN A 100 8.06 9.43 -7.80
CA ASN A 100 7.94 8.49 -6.72
C ASN A 100 6.76 8.86 -5.83
N PHE A 101 5.80 7.93 -5.73
CA PHE A 101 4.70 8.02 -4.78
C PHE A 101 5.17 7.32 -3.52
N THR A 102 5.01 7.97 -2.38
CA THR A 102 5.62 7.56 -1.11
C THR A 102 4.57 7.47 -0.02
N GLU A 103 4.58 6.38 0.74
CA GLU A 103 3.62 6.14 1.79
C GLU A 103 4.20 5.21 2.86
N LYS A 104 3.56 5.18 4.01
CA LYS A 104 3.77 4.15 5.04
C LYS A 104 2.44 3.81 5.66
N ALA A 105 2.24 2.55 6.00
CA ALA A 105 0.98 2.06 6.53
C ALA A 105 0.89 2.17 8.04
N PHE A 106 -0.34 2.20 8.57
CA PHE A 106 -0.59 2.11 9.99
C PHE A 106 -1.77 1.19 10.28
N VAL A 107 -1.79 0.62 11.48
CA VAL A 107 -2.94 -0.07 12.03
C VAL A 107 -3.11 0.35 13.48
N LYS A 108 -4.34 0.65 13.88
CA LYS A 108 -4.66 1.12 15.21
C LYS A 108 -5.53 0.10 15.92
N TYR A 109 -5.17 -0.22 17.14
CA TYR A 109 -5.87 -1.21 17.94
C TYR A 109 -5.87 -0.84 19.42
N VAL A 110 -6.75 -1.47 20.18
CA VAL A 110 -6.85 -1.27 21.63
C VAL A 110 -6.44 -2.57 22.32
N THR A 111 -5.51 -2.48 23.25
CA THR A 111 -5.05 -3.62 24.04
C THR A 111 -6.08 -4.00 25.11
N ALA A 112 -5.91 -5.17 25.75
CA ALA A 112 -6.84 -5.65 26.75
C ALA A 112 -7.01 -4.71 27.94
N ASP A 113 -5.97 -3.92 28.25
CA ASP A 113 -6.03 -2.94 29.33
C ASP A 113 -6.63 -1.59 28.94
N GLY A 114 -7.13 -1.48 27.71
CA GLY A 114 -7.75 -0.25 27.21
C GLY A 114 -6.80 0.75 26.57
N THR A 115 -5.52 0.41 26.42
CA THR A 115 -4.56 1.31 25.79
C THR A 115 -4.72 1.28 24.28
N THR A 116 -4.81 2.46 23.66
CA THR A 116 -4.85 2.59 22.21
C THR A 116 -3.43 2.67 21.67
N VAL A 117 -3.13 1.84 20.68
CA VAL A 117 -1.82 1.78 20.02
C VAL A 117 -2.00 1.99 18.53
N GLU A 118 -1.16 2.83 17.94
CA GLU A 118 -1.08 2.95 16.48
C GLU A 118 0.29 2.43 16.04
N ALA A 119 0.30 1.26 15.40
CA ALA A 119 1.51 0.70 14.82
C ALA A 119 1.69 1.28 13.43
N VAL A 120 2.88 1.82 13.16
CA VAL A 120 3.19 2.49 11.90
C VAL A 120 4.45 1.88 11.32
N GLU A 121 4.50 1.70 10.01
CA GLU A 121 5.73 1.25 9.37
C GLU A 121 6.89 2.19 9.70
N SER A 122 8.06 1.61 9.94
CA SER A 122 9.25 2.39 10.30
C SER A 122 9.87 3.11 9.11
N VAL A 123 9.58 2.66 7.90
CA VAL A 123 10.12 3.24 6.66
C VAL A 123 9.01 3.50 5.67
N TYR A 124 9.22 4.50 4.82
CA TYR A 124 8.30 4.74 3.71
C TYR A 124 8.57 3.75 2.58
N GLN A 125 7.50 3.33 1.94
CA GLN A 125 7.57 2.59 0.67
C GLN A 125 7.40 3.59 -0.46
N SER A 126 8.17 3.44 -1.52
CA SER A 126 8.07 4.31 -2.69
C SER A 126 8.00 3.50 -3.96
N ARG A 127 7.12 3.89 -4.86
CA ARG A 127 7.01 3.30 -6.20
C ARG A 127 6.65 4.38 -7.21
N SER A 128 7.12 4.23 -8.44
CA SER A 128 6.66 5.02 -9.56
C SER A 128 5.88 4.13 -10.52
N VAL A 129 5.00 4.73 -11.31
CA VAL A 129 4.29 4.01 -12.37
C VAL A 129 5.28 3.35 -13.32
N SER A 130 6.34 4.07 -13.68
CA SER A 130 7.38 3.57 -14.59
C SER A 130 8.06 2.31 -14.08
N GLU A 131 8.45 2.27 -12.79
CA GLU A 131 9.14 1.09 -12.27
C GLU A 131 8.20 -0.10 -12.10
N VAL A 132 6.92 0.13 -11.81
CA VAL A 132 5.94 -0.95 -11.74
C VAL A 132 5.69 -1.51 -13.16
N ALA A 133 5.64 -0.66 -14.17
CA ALA A 133 5.56 -1.10 -15.57
C ALA A 133 6.76 -1.96 -15.94
N ASP A 134 7.98 -1.56 -15.55
CA ASP A 134 9.18 -2.37 -15.79
C ASP A 134 9.09 -3.74 -15.11
N ALA A 135 8.57 -3.78 -13.88
CA ALA A 135 8.39 -5.03 -13.16
C ALA A 135 7.40 -5.97 -13.87
N ILE A 136 6.31 -5.41 -14.39
CA ILE A 136 5.33 -6.19 -15.18
C ILE A 136 6.00 -6.80 -16.40
N LEU A 137 6.79 -6.02 -17.12
CA LEU A 137 7.46 -6.51 -18.34
C LEU A 137 8.45 -7.63 -18.05
N LYS A 138 9.03 -7.65 -16.86
CA LYS A 138 9.98 -8.69 -16.45
C LYS A 138 9.33 -9.89 -15.79
N HIS A 139 8.05 -9.80 -15.44
CA HIS A 139 7.38 -10.86 -14.69
C HIS A 139 7.01 -12.01 -15.63
N PRO A 140 7.45 -13.23 -15.34
CA PRO A 140 7.23 -14.36 -16.24
C PRO A 140 5.76 -14.77 -16.37
N MET A 141 4.94 -14.40 -15.39
CA MET A 141 3.52 -14.75 -15.37
C MET A 141 2.61 -13.61 -15.85
N ALA A 142 3.18 -12.50 -16.27
CA ALA A 142 2.36 -11.39 -16.76
C ALA A 142 1.66 -11.77 -18.07
N SER A 143 0.38 -11.43 -18.16
CA SER A 143 -0.41 -11.71 -19.36
C SER A 143 0.03 -10.83 -20.52
N LYS A 144 -0.39 -11.20 -21.74
CA LYS A 144 -0.14 -10.39 -22.91
C LYS A 144 -0.74 -8.98 -22.76
N ALA A 145 -1.96 -8.89 -22.22
CA ALA A 145 -2.64 -7.62 -22.01
C ALA A 145 -1.89 -6.76 -21.00
N GLU A 146 -1.39 -7.35 -19.91
CA GLU A 146 -0.61 -6.64 -18.92
C GLU A 146 0.70 -6.09 -19.52
N LYS A 147 1.37 -6.89 -20.35
CA LYS A 147 2.61 -6.46 -21.01
C LYS A 147 2.36 -5.34 -22.03
N GLU A 148 1.27 -5.42 -22.78
CA GLU A 148 0.90 -4.36 -23.70
C GLU A 148 0.62 -3.05 -22.98
N TYR A 149 -0.10 -3.13 -21.86
CA TYR A 149 -0.39 -1.98 -21.01
C TYR A 149 0.90 -1.35 -20.48
N ALA A 150 1.81 -2.17 -19.96
CA ALA A 150 3.10 -1.70 -19.47
C ALA A 150 3.95 -1.06 -20.58
N ASN A 151 3.94 -1.64 -21.77
CA ASN A 151 4.65 -1.07 -22.93
C ASN A 151 4.07 0.30 -23.33
N ASN A 152 2.74 0.46 -23.26
CA ASN A 152 2.10 1.73 -23.56
C ASN A 152 2.49 2.81 -22.55
N ILE A 153 2.60 2.43 -21.26
CA ILE A 153 3.09 3.35 -20.23
C ILE A 153 4.53 3.78 -20.54
N LYS A 154 5.39 2.84 -20.87
CA LYS A 154 6.80 3.14 -21.18
C LYS A 154 6.92 4.05 -22.40
N ALA A 155 6.10 3.82 -23.42
CA ALA A 155 6.09 4.65 -24.61
C ALA A 155 5.62 6.08 -24.32
N ALA A 156 4.70 6.25 -23.39
CA ALA A 156 4.17 7.57 -23.02
C ALA A 156 5.19 8.45 -22.28
N ILE A 157 6.23 7.85 -21.72
CA ILE A 157 7.25 8.57 -20.96
C ILE A 157 8.29 9.22 -21.87
N GLN A 158 8.43 8.74 -23.05
CA GLN A 158 9.47 9.21 -23.98
C GLN A 158 9.14 10.56 -24.61
#